data_32f5ce4d3d23fb3823b63a612a7587be
#
_entry.id   32f5ce4d3d23fb3823b63a612a7587be
#
_cell.length_a   1.000
_cell.length_b   1.000
_cell.length_c   1.000
_cell.angle_alpha   90.00
_cell.angle_beta   90.00
_cell.angle_gamma   90.00
#
_symmetry.space_group_name_H-M   'P 1'
#
loop_
_entity.id
_entity.type
_entity.pdbx_description
1 polymer ?
#
loop_
_entity_poly.entity_id
_entity_poly.type
_entity_poly.pdbx_seq_one_letter_code
_entity_poly.pdbx_strand_id
1 'polypeptide(L)'
;MKKLICVSLSIAMLITSLFVPSAFAADEGVEQAILTAKNLLDISDDRYVIDEFSQNGIDYNLSWKNRDENVLDGISATVSGGEITSYYKNYERDYDRMKFPTVTKEDAQAKAESFIAKVCPTVFENMKIERSNFERYAGGTYTFTYTRYYDGVPVRDQETYAEVAADSGEVVVFNTN
;
A
#
# COMPACT_ATOMS: atom_id res chain seq x y z
N MET A 1 27.57 5.60 -74.25
CA MET A 1 26.25 5.26 -73.75
C MET A 1 26.42 4.38 -72.48
N LYS A 2 26.33 4.97 -71.33
CA LYS A 2 26.50 4.29 -70.03
C LYS A 2 25.11 4.05 -69.44
N LYS A 3 24.73 2.79 -69.27
CA LYS A 3 23.47 2.38 -68.64
C LYS A 3 23.67 2.44 -67.11
N LEU A 4 22.92 3.32 -66.42
CA LEU A 4 22.80 3.33 -65.01
C LEU A 4 21.81 2.25 -64.58
N ILE A 5 22.24 1.29 -63.79
CA ILE A 5 21.40 0.30 -63.16
C ILE A 5 21.05 0.84 -61.75
N CYS A 6 19.78 1.25 -61.55
CA CYS A 6 19.26 1.56 -60.23
C CYS A 6 18.90 0.23 -59.54
N VAL A 7 19.65 -0.09 -58.50
CA VAL A 7 19.29 -1.16 -57.55
C VAL A 7 18.45 -0.55 -56.46
N SER A 8 17.17 -0.77 -56.49
CA SER A 8 16.24 -0.43 -55.40
C SER A 8 16.33 -1.47 -54.31
N LEU A 9 16.96 -1.09 -53.19
CA LEU A 9 17.03 -1.92 -51.98
C LEU A 9 15.73 -1.74 -51.18
N SER A 10 14.79 -2.67 -51.35
CA SER A 10 13.59 -2.74 -50.57
C SER A 10 13.91 -3.32 -49.19
N ILE A 11 14.03 -2.45 -48.18
CA ILE A 11 14.12 -2.86 -46.78
C ILE A 11 12.70 -3.17 -46.31
N ALA A 12 12.36 -4.45 -46.26
CA ALA A 12 11.17 -4.93 -45.60
C ALA A 12 11.42 -4.88 -44.07
N MET A 13 10.94 -3.84 -43.40
CA MET A 13 10.83 -3.84 -41.94
C MET A 13 9.75 -4.86 -41.54
N LEU A 14 10.18 -6.02 -41.07
CA LEU A 14 9.34 -6.94 -40.33
C LEU A 14 9.06 -6.31 -38.96
N ILE A 15 7.94 -5.59 -38.83
CA ILE A 15 7.38 -5.22 -37.54
C ILE A 15 6.75 -6.49 -36.98
N THR A 16 7.52 -7.25 -36.22
CA THR A 16 6.96 -8.26 -35.32
C THR A 16 6.25 -7.50 -34.20
N SER A 17 4.96 -7.24 -34.38
CA SER A 17 4.09 -6.83 -33.27
C SER A 17 4.06 -8.00 -32.28
N LEU A 18 4.85 -7.87 -31.22
CA LEU A 18 4.66 -8.67 -30.02
C LEU A 18 3.26 -8.35 -29.52
N PHE A 19 2.33 -9.26 -29.79
CA PHE A 19 1.06 -9.29 -29.12
C PHE A 19 1.35 -9.56 -27.63
N VAL A 20 1.57 -8.49 -26.86
CA VAL A 20 1.37 -8.53 -25.44
C VAL A 20 -0.14 -8.60 -25.27
N PRO A 21 -0.69 -9.64 -24.65
CA PRO A 21 -2.11 -9.64 -24.34
C PRO A 21 -2.37 -8.42 -23.46
N SER A 22 -3.04 -7.41 -24.02
CA SER A 22 -3.49 -6.22 -23.31
C SER A 22 -4.64 -6.62 -22.40
N ALA A 23 -4.30 -7.27 -21.28
CA ALA A 23 -5.28 -7.63 -20.28
C ALA A 23 -5.72 -6.44 -19.45
N PHE A 24 -5.02 -5.31 -19.46
CA PHE A 24 -5.40 -4.09 -18.75
C PHE A 24 -4.87 -2.89 -19.53
N ALA A 25 -5.72 -2.24 -20.30
CA ALA A 25 -5.58 -0.80 -20.50
C ALA A 25 -5.99 -0.16 -19.16
N ALA A 26 -5.09 -0.14 -18.21
CA ALA A 26 -5.33 0.54 -16.95
C ALA A 26 -5.56 2.02 -17.27
N ASP A 27 -6.65 2.58 -16.75
CA ASP A 27 -6.86 4.02 -16.76
C ASP A 27 -5.61 4.69 -16.16
N GLU A 28 -5.15 5.79 -16.72
CA GLU A 28 -3.96 6.53 -16.26
C GLU A 28 -4.01 6.79 -14.74
N GLY A 29 -5.22 6.97 -14.18
CA GLY A 29 -5.46 7.12 -12.76
C GLY A 29 -5.09 5.88 -11.93
N VAL A 30 -5.41 4.69 -12.42
CA VAL A 30 -5.07 3.42 -11.74
C VAL A 30 -3.56 3.19 -11.74
N GLU A 31 -2.87 3.43 -12.85
CA GLU A 31 -1.42 3.30 -12.91
C GLU A 31 -0.72 4.25 -11.93
N GLN A 32 -1.18 5.50 -11.86
CA GLN A 32 -0.66 6.46 -10.91
C GLN A 32 -0.93 6.06 -9.46
N ALA A 33 -2.11 5.53 -9.15
CA ALA A 33 -2.45 5.03 -7.82
C ALA A 33 -1.57 3.83 -7.42
N ILE A 34 -1.31 2.89 -8.35
CA ILE A 34 -0.40 1.76 -8.13
C ILE A 34 1.02 2.26 -7.82
N LEU A 35 1.54 3.21 -8.59
CA LEU A 35 2.87 3.79 -8.37
C LEU A 35 2.94 4.50 -7.01
N THR A 36 1.92 5.27 -6.67
CA THR A 36 1.82 5.95 -5.37
C THR A 36 1.86 4.96 -4.22
N ALA A 37 1.02 3.92 -4.26
CA ALA A 37 1.00 2.90 -3.22
C ALA A 37 2.33 2.16 -3.10
N LYS A 38 2.94 1.76 -4.23
CA LYS A 38 4.26 1.10 -4.21
C LYS A 38 5.32 1.96 -3.57
N ASN A 39 5.37 3.24 -3.88
CA ASN A 39 6.37 4.16 -3.33
C ASN A 39 6.14 4.45 -1.84
N LEU A 40 4.89 4.65 -1.42
CA LEU A 40 4.57 4.96 -0.04
C LEU A 40 4.67 3.75 0.89
N LEU A 41 4.35 2.55 0.39
CA LEU A 41 4.33 1.31 1.18
C LEU A 41 5.56 0.42 0.94
N ASP A 42 6.52 0.86 0.12
CA ASP A 42 7.73 0.11 -0.24
C ASP A 42 7.43 -1.29 -0.83
N ILE A 43 6.39 -1.37 -1.69
CA ILE A 43 5.96 -2.64 -2.29
C ILE A 43 6.90 -3.03 -3.43
N SER A 44 7.69 -4.10 -3.22
CA SER A 44 8.64 -4.62 -4.21
C SER A 44 7.95 -5.54 -5.24
N ASP A 45 8.23 -5.29 -6.53
CA ASP A 45 7.76 -6.15 -7.63
C ASP A 45 8.40 -7.54 -7.64
N ASP A 46 9.54 -7.72 -6.98
CA ASP A 46 10.17 -9.04 -6.84
C ASP A 46 9.37 -9.96 -5.92
N ARG A 47 8.68 -9.36 -4.93
CA ARG A 47 7.93 -10.09 -3.92
C ARG A 47 6.44 -10.14 -4.20
N TYR A 48 5.87 -9.04 -4.72
CA TYR A 48 4.43 -8.89 -4.87
C TYR A 48 4.02 -8.69 -6.32
N VAL A 49 2.82 -9.11 -6.65
CA VAL A 49 2.14 -8.84 -7.90
C VAL A 49 0.75 -8.28 -7.60
N ILE A 50 0.30 -7.31 -8.41
CA ILE A 50 -1.08 -6.80 -8.31
C ILE A 50 -2.05 -7.96 -8.54
N ASP A 51 -3.01 -8.12 -7.63
CA ASP A 51 -4.01 -9.17 -7.67
C ASP A 51 -5.34 -8.62 -8.14
N GLU A 52 -5.83 -7.58 -7.48
CA GLU A 52 -7.09 -6.94 -7.82
C GLU A 52 -6.99 -5.42 -7.70
N PHE A 53 -7.83 -4.73 -8.45
CA PHE A 53 -8.07 -3.30 -8.25
C PHE A 53 -9.53 -2.95 -8.52
N SER A 54 -10.03 -1.91 -7.85
CA SER A 54 -11.32 -1.30 -8.14
C SER A 54 -11.25 0.21 -7.88
N GLN A 55 -12.11 0.95 -8.56
CA GLN A 55 -12.24 2.39 -8.39
C GLN A 55 -13.64 2.73 -7.91
N ASN A 56 -13.72 3.61 -6.91
CA ASN A 56 -14.96 4.18 -6.44
C ASN A 56 -14.79 5.70 -6.28
N GLY A 57 -15.28 6.44 -7.27
CA GLY A 57 -15.05 7.89 -7.32
C GLY A 57 -13.57 8.23 -7.50
N ILE A 58 -12.99 8.90 -6.49
CA ILE A 58 -11.57 9.27 -6.45
C ILE A 58 -10.70 8.24 -5.73
N ASP A 59 -11.31 7.20 -5.16
CA ASP A 59 -10.64 6.18 -4.36
C ASP A 59 -10.29 4.98 -5.22
N TYR A 60 -9.03 4.56 -5.16
CA TYR A 60 -8.50 3.37 -5.80
C TYR A 60 -8.19 2.31 -4.76
N ASN A 61 -8.96 1.22 -4.77
CA ASN A 61 -8.70 0.07 -3.91
C ASN A 61 -7.80 -0.91 -4.66
N LEU A 62 -6.66 -1.20 -4.09
CA LEU A 62 -5.60 -2.00 -4.70
C LEU A 62 -5.25 -3.16 -3.78
N SER A 63 -5.02 -4.34 -4.34
CA SER A 63 -4.47 -5.46 -3.59
C SER A 63 -3.30 -6.12 -4.31
N TRP A 64 -2.36 -6.61 -3.53
CA TRP A 64 -1.20 -7.36 -3.98
C TRP A 64 -1.12 -8.68 -3.23
N LYS A 65 -0.75 -9.72 -3.94
CA LYS A 65 -0.43 -11.03 -3.37
C LYS A 65 1.06 -11.32 -3.51
N ASN A 66 1.57 -12.17 -2.64
CA ASN A 66 2.92 -12.70 -2.77
C ASN A 66 3.06 -13.51 -4.07
N ARG A 67 4.20 -13.39 -4.75
CA ARG A 67 4.50 -14.19 -5.94
C ARG A 67 4.66 -15.68 -5.64
N ASP A 68 5.11 -16.01 -4.44
CA ASP A 68 5.11 -17.38 -3.94
C ASP A 68 3.72 -17.71 -3.39
N GLU A 69 2.95 -18.50 -4.12
CA GLU A 69 1.58 -18.89 -3.78
C GLU A 69 1.47 -19.72 -2.48
N ASN A 70 2.58 -20.25 -1.98
CA ASN A 70 2.62 -20.97 -0.70
C ASN A 70 2.76 -20.03 0.50
N VAL A 71 2.98 -18.74 0.28
CA VAL A 71 3.13 -17.73 1.32
C VAL A 71 1.85 -16.92 1.45
N LEU A 72 1.18 -17.05 2.58
CA LEU A 72 -0.01 -16.25 2.91
C LEU A 72 0.40 -14.84 3.35
N ASP A 73 0.83 -14.04 2.40
CA ASP A 73 1.28 -12.67 2.61
C ASP A 73 0.71 -11.79 1.49
N GLY A 74 -0.02 -10.77 1.84
CA GLY A 74 -0.67 -9.86 0.91
C GLY A 74 -0.82 -8.47 1.48
N ILE A 75 -1.02 -7.51 0.60
CA ILE A 75 -1.19 -6.10 0.94
C ILE A 75 -2.47 -5.62 0.27
N SER A 76 -3.29 -4.89 1.02
CA SER A 76 -4.41 -4.12 0.47
C SER A 76 -4.25 -2.66 0.86
N ALA A 77 -4.53 -1.75 -0.06
CA ALA A 77 -4.47 -0.32 0.21
C ALA A 77 -5.53 0.45 -0.58
N THR A 78 -6.03 1.54 0.02
CA THR A 78 -6.85 2.52 -0.67
C THR A 78 -6.02 3.78 -0.87
N VAL A 79 -5.91 4.22 -2.12
CA VAL A 79 -5.28 5.48 -2.51
C VAL A 79 -6.37 6.50 -2.81
N SER A 80 -6.35 7.64 -2.13
CA SER A 80 -7.27 8.76 -2.34
C SER A 80 -6.49 10.07 -2.34
N GLY A 81 -6.65 10.88 -3.39
CA GLY A 81 -5.96 12.17 -3.48
C GLY A 81 -4.43 12.10 -3.42
N GLY A 82 -3.83 10.97 -3.75
CA GLY A 82 -2.37 10.76 -3.70
C GLY A 82 -1.83 10.32 -2.33
N GLU A 83 -2.69 10.07 -1.36
CA GLU A 83 -2.38 9.55 -0.03
C GLU A 83 -2.96 8.14 0.17
N ILE A 84 -2.44 7.38 1.13
CA ILE A 84 -3.03 6.12 1.56
C ILE A 84 -4.02 6.41 2.67
N THR A 85 -5.28 6.09 2.46
CA THR A 85 -6.35 6.26 3.45
C THR A 85 -6.71 4.98 4.18
N SER A 86 -6.38 3.83 3.60
CA SER A 86 -6.52 2.52 4.22
C SER A 86 -5.35 1.62 3.81
N TYR A 87 -4.86 0.84 4.75
CA TYR A 87 -3.80 -0.15 4.54
C TYR A 87 -4.05 -1.36 5.41
N TYR A 88 -3.88 -2.52 4.83
CA TYR A 88 -3.94 -3.80 5.52
C TYR A 88 -2.87 -4.73 4.98
N LYS A 89 -2.07 -5.30 5.87
CA LYS A 89 -1.10 -6.34 5.54
C LYS A 89 -1.54 -7.67 6.12
N ASN A 90 -1.88 -8.61 5.25
CA ASN A 90 -2.09 -9.98 5.65
C ASN A 90 -0.74 -10.69 5.73
N TYR A 91 -0.49 -11.36 6.82
CA TYR A 91 0.69 -12.21 7.02
C TYR A 91 0.31 -13.41 7.88
N GLU A 92 1.06 -14.48 7.72
CA GLU A 92 0.85 -15.67 8.53
C GLU A 92 1.11 -15.36 10.00
N ARG A 93 0.06 -15.42 10.81
CA ARG A 93 0.14 -15.22 12.26
C ARG A 93 0.20 -16.57 12.94
N ASP A 94 1.22 -16.77 13.80
CA ASP A 94 1.28 -17.92 14.67
C ASP A 94 0.34 -17.72 15.87
N TYR A 95 -0.91 -18.16 15.71
CA TYR A 95 -1.94 -18.04 16.74
C TYR A 95 -1.69 -18.89 17.98
N ASP A 96 -0.86 -19.92 17.87
CA ASP A 96 -0.62 -20.86 18.97
C ASP A 96 0.48 -20.42 19.94
N ARG A 97 1.25 -19.39 19.57
CA ARG A 97 2.29 -18.84 20.43
C ARG A 97 1.86 -17.51 21.03
N MET A 98 1.61 -17.50 22.34
CA MET A 98 1.60 -16.27 23.11
C MET A 98 3.02 -15.71 23.14
N LYS A 99 3.35 -14.84 22.19
CA LYS A 99 4.64 -14.15 22.16
C LYS A 99 4.57 -12.96 23.12
N PHE A 100 5.65 -12.79 23.89
CA PHE A 100 5.83 -11.51 24.60
C PHE A 100 6.20 -10.45 23.59
N PRO A 101 5.72 -9.20 23.76
CA PRO A 101 6.13 -8.09 22.93
C PRO A 101 7.65 -7.98 22.92
N THR A 102 8.25 -7.84 21.73
CA THR A 102 9.66 -7.48 21.56
C THR A 102 9.85 -5.99 21.34
N VAL A 103 8.76 -5.32 20.96
CA VAL A 103 8.70 -3.88 20.75
C VAL A 103 7.95 -3.24 21.92
N THR A 104 8.46 -2.14 22.46
CA THR A 104 7.76 -1.39 23.50
C THR A 104 6.55 -0.66 22.91
N LYS A 105 5.61 -0.28 23.78
CA LYS A 105 4.43 0.49 23.36
C LYS A 105 4.83 1.84 22.76
N GLU A 106 5.80 2.49 23.35
CA GLU A 106 6.33 3.79 22.94
C GLU A 106 7.00 3.69 21.56
N ASP A 107 7.80 2.65 21.33
CA ASP A 107 8.42 2.40 20.02
C ASP A 107 7.37 2.06 18.96
N ALA A 108 6.36 1.26 19.33
CA ALA A 108 5.26 0.93 18.43
C ALA A 108 4.44 2.18 18.05
N GLN A 109 4.17 3.08 19.02
CA GLN A 109 3.51 4.36 18.75
C GLN A 109 4.33 5.23 17.80
N ALA A 110 5.63 5.37 18.04
CA ALA A 110 6.50 6.14 17.18
C ALA A 110 6.53 5.61 15.74
N LYS A 111 6.49 4.28 15.58
CA LYS A 111 6.40 3.63 14.26
C LYS A 111 5.05 3.89 13.58
N ALA A 112 3.94 3.81 14.32
CA ALA A 112 2.62 4.14 13.79
C ALA A 112 2.56 5.60 13.32
N GLU A 113 3.02 6.54 14.12
CA GLU A 113 3.05 7.96 13.80
C GLU A 113 3.96 8.27 12.61
N SER A 114 5.14 7.65 12.52
CA SER A 114 6.04 7.78 11.38
C SER A 114 5.42 7.22 10.09
N PHE A 115 4.71 6.10 10.19
CA PHE A 115 3.98 5.53 9.06
C PHE A 115 2.88 6.48 8.59
N ILE A 116 2.02 6.95 9.48
CA ILE A 116 0.91 7.87 9.13
C ILE A 116 1.45 9.14 8.50
N ALA A 117 2.52 9.73 9.07
CA ALA A 117 3.17 10.92 8.52
C ALA A 117 3.68 10.69 7.08
N LYS A 118 4.15 9.48 6.77
CA LYS A 118 4.63 9.11 5.44
C LYS A 118 3.48 8.92 4.45
N VAL A 119 2.42 8.20 4.85
CA VAL A 119 1.39 7.73 3.93
C VAL A 119 0.17 8.65 3.81
N CYS A 120 -0.12 9.43 4.86
CA CYS A 120 -1.27 10.34 4.94
C CYS A 120 -0.92 11.61 5.74
N PRO A 121 0.01 12.45 5.24
CA PRO A 121 0.49 13.64 5.94
C PRO A 121 -0.61 14.64 6.27
N THR A 122 -1.65 14.77 5.43
CA THR A 122 -2.77 15.70 5.69
C THR A 122 -3.56 15.34 6.95
N VAL A 123 -3.64 14.05 7.29
CA VAL A 123 -4.26 13.57 8.53
C VAL A 123 -3.31 13.74 9.69
N PHE A 124 -2.03 13.41 9.51
CA PHE A 124 -1.02 13.44 10.56
C PHE A 124 -0.87 14.80 11.21
N GLU A 125 -0.85 15.87 10.43
CA GLU A 125 -0.66 17.23 10.91
C GLU A 125 -1.69 17.68 11.95
N ASN A 126 -2.89 17.09 11.92
CA ASN A 126 -4.04 17.53 12.70
C ASN A 126 -4.56 16.46 13.66
N MET A 127 -3.82 15.37 13.90
CA MET A 127 -4.26 14.29 14.79
C MET A 127 -3.58 14.36 16.16
N LYS A 128 -4.29 13.84 17.17
CA LYS A 128 -3.74 13.59 18.51
C LYS A 128 -4.14 12.21 18.98
N ILE A 129 -3.22 11.55 19.70
CA ILE A 129 -3.53 10.26 20.28
C ILE A 129 -4.65 10.38 21.32
N GLU A 130 -5.64 9.53 21.23
CA GLU A 130 -6.76 9.46 22.16
C GLU A 130 -6.67 8.24 23.06
N ARG A 131 -6.39 7.07 22.48
CA ARG A 131 -6.27 5.83 23.23
C ARG A 131 -5.28 4.88 22.58
N SER A 132 -4.79 3.94 23.39
CA SER A 132 -3.97 2.83 22.92
C SER A 132 -4.28 1.58 23.71
N ASN A 133 -4.38 0.46 23.02
CA ASN A 133 -4.64 -0.86 23.57
C ASN A 133 -3.54 -1.83 23.18
N PHE A 134 -3.40 -2.91 23.96
CA PHE A 134 -2.58 -4.07 23.59
C PHE A 134 -3.45 -5.31 23.61
N GLU A 135 -3.49 -5.99 22.48
CA GLU A 135 -4.19 -7.27 22.31
C GLU A 135 -3.18 -8.41 22.24
N ARG A 136 -3.33 -9.40 23.12
CA ARG A 136 -2.39 -10.54 23.18
C ARG A 136 -2.63 -11.61 22.13
N TYR A 137 -3.81 -11.64 21.54
CA TYR A 137 -4.16 -12.66 20.56
C TYR A 137 -3.41 -12.44 19.25
N ALA A 138 -3.16 -13.52 18.53
CA ALA A 138 -2.55 -13.48 17.20
C ALA A 138 -1.14 -12.83 17.14
N GLY A 139 -0.27 -13.17 18.10
CA GLY A 139 1.11 -12.67 18.12
C GLY A 139 1.32 -11.35 18.87
N GLY A 140 0.23 -10.72 19.33
CA GLY A 140 0.24 -9.43 20.01
C GLY A 140 0.23 -8.24 19.03
N THR A 141 -0.67 -7.32 19.29
CA THR A 141 -0.82 -6.11 18.47
C THR A 141 -1.06 -4.90 19.37
N TYR A 142 -0.36 -3.82 19.12
CA TYR A 142 -0.68 -2.50 19.69
C TYR A 142 -1.61 -1.78 18.73
N THR A 143 -2.74 -1.30 19.25
CA THR A 143 -3.68 -0.46 18.52
C THR A 143 -3.62 0.95 19.06
N PHE A 144 -3.43 1.92 18.18
CA PHE A 144 -3.42 3.35 18.48
C PHE A 144 -4.57 4.01 17.76
N THR A 145 -5.40 4.75 18.49
CA THR A 145 -6.50 5.54 17.95
C THR A 145 -6.20 7.01 18.14
N TYR A 146 -6.37 7.79 17.08
CA TYR A 146 -6.14 9.21 17.01
C TYR A 146 -7.42 9.92 16.61
N THR A 147 -7.67 11.06 17.24
CA THR A 147 -8.75 11.98 16.88
C THR A 147 -8.20 13.15 16.09
N ARG A 148 -8.86 13.52 15.00
CA ARG A 148 -8.52 14.71 14.21
C ARG A 148 -9.02 15.97 14.91
N TYR A 149 -8.27 17.04 14.74
CA TYR A 149 -8.59 18.36 15.27
C TYR A 149 -8.62 19.38 14.13
N TYR A 150 -9.59 20.28 14.17
CA TYR A 150 -9.65 21.47 13.34
C TYR A 150 -9.70 22.70 14.23
N ASP A 151 -8.75 23.61 14.09
CA ASP A 151 -8.59 24.81 14.97
C ASP A 151 -8.63 24.48 16.47
N GLY A 152 -8.06 23.34 16.86
CA GLY A 152 -8.04 22.90 18.26
C GLY A 152 -9.33 22.23 18.74
N VAL A 153 -10.33 22.07 17.88
CA VAL A 153 -11.61 21.39 18.18
C VAL A 153 -11.56 19.98 17.63
N PRO A 154 -11.88 18.93 18.45
CA PRO A 154 -11.94 17.56 17.95
C PRO A 154 -13.10 17.40 16.96
N VAL A 155 -12.83 16.77 15.84
CA VAL A 155 -13.83 16.45 14.81
C VAL A 155 -14.44 15.10 15.14
N ARG A 156 -15.75 15.07 15.34
CA ARG A 156 -16.48 13.83 15.61
C ARG A 156 -16.46 12.90 14.40
N ASP A 157 -16.44 11.61 14.67
CA ASP A 157 -16.52 10.53 13.68
C ASP A 157 -15.38 10.56 12.63
N GLN A 158 -14.27 11.24 12.93
CA GLN A 158 -13.04 11.23 12.14
C GLN A 158 -11.89 10.68 13.00
N GLU A 159 -11.98 9.38 13.23
CA GLU A 159 -10.92 8.64 13.91
C GLU A 159 -9.94 8.07 12.88
N THR A 160 -8.68 8.10 13.24
CA THR A 160 -7.62 7.39 12.54
C THR A 160 -7.09 6.33 13.47
N TYR A 161 -6.90 5.11 12.99
CA TYR A 161 -6.27 4.08 13.80
C TYR A 161 -5.14 3.38 13.05
N ALA A 162 -4.17 2.90 13.82
CA ALA A 162 -3.10 2.07 13.33
C ALA A 162 -2.87 0.88 14.27
N GLU A 163 -2.60 -0.28 13.69
CA GLU A 163 -2.16 -1.47 14.41
C GLU A 163 -0.71 -1.78 14.09
N VAL A 164 0.06 -2.08 15.13
CA VAL A 164 1.48 -2.41 15.04
C VAL A 164 1.70 -3.78 15.65
N ALA A 165 2.28 -4.69 14.88
CA ALA A 165 2.65 -6.01 15.36
C ALA A 165 3.71 -5.89 16.49
N ALA A 166 3.43 -6.51 17.63
CA ALA A 166 4.26 -6.37 18.83
C ALA A 166 5.58 -7.16 18.78
N ASP A 167 5.71 -8.07 17.84
CA ASP A 167 6.90 -8.87 17.62
C ASP A 167 7.89 -8.26 16.61
N SER A 168 7.40 -7.55 15.62
CA SER A 168 8.22 -6.94 14.56
C SER A 168 8.26 -5.41 14.61
N GLY A 169 7.22 -4.81 15.19
CA GLY A 169 6.99 -3.37 15.13
C GLY A 169 6.56 -2.90 13.74
N GLU A 170 6.09 -3.81 12.89
CA GLU A 170 5.55 -3.46 11.59
C GLU A 170 4.12 -2.95 11.74
N VAL A 171 3.78 -1.87 11.03
CA VAL A 171 2.39 -1.44 10.90
C VAL A 171 1.66 -2.42 10.00
N VAL A 172 0.57 -2.99 10.49
CA VAL A 172 -0.18 -4.05 9.78
C VAL A 172 -1.58 -3.63 9.40
N VAL A 173 -2.13 -2.64 10.08
CA VAL A 173 -3.40 -1.99 9.74
C VAL A 173 -3.25 -0.49 9.90
N PHE A 174 -3.81 0.24 8.99
CA PHE A 174 -4.03 1.69 9.08
C PHE A 174 -5.34 2.03 8.39
N ASN A 175 -6.12 2.89 9.01
CA ASN A 175 -7.34 3.41 8.41
C ASN A 175 -7.60 4.85 8.92
N THR A 176 -8.08 5.70 8.03
CA THR A 176 -8.59 7.03 8.35
C THR A 176 -9.99 7.17 7.76
N ASN A 177 -10.94 7.53 8.62
CA ASN A 177 -12.33 7.84 8.21
C ASN A 177 -12.43 9.31 7.78
#